data_5ca92c969afe7a748c25a0e6eefe5d57
#
_entry.id   5ca92c969afe7a748c25a0e6eefe5d57
#
_cell.length_a   1.000
_cell.length_b   1.000
_cell.length_c   1.000
_cell.angle_alpha   90.00
_cell.angle_beta   90.00
_cell.angle_gamma   90.00
#
_symmetry.space_group_name_H-M   'P 1'
#
loop_
_entity.id
_entity.type
_entity.pdbx_description
1 polymer ?
#
loop_
_entity_poly.entity_id
_entity_poly.type
_entity_poly.pdbx_seq_one_letter_code
_entity_poly.pdbx_strand_id
1 'polypeptide(L)'
;MPDTQRTAVITGAGAPRGIGKATAARLARDGWAVAVLDLNEPAAKEAADEIAAGTGAPVFAHGVDVADEPSVLAAYRAVRAEVDAGRLPTVGAVVNIAGITSPVPFLETTLELWNKVMAVNATGTYLVTKAFLPDLIEAGWGRIVNMSSVSAQQGGGVFGRTPYSSAKAAILGFTKALARELGDAGVTVNAVAPGAVDTDIRVGTTEELETAIVKSIPIGRQATVADVAGVIAWLTSEDAGYLQGTTIDINGGSFLH
;
A
#
# COMPACT_ATOMS: atom_id res chain seq x y z
N MET A 1 -22.91 8.88 6.90
CA MET A 1 -22.10 8.12 5.92
C MET A 1 -22.16 8.88 4.61
N PRO A 2 -21.09 9.03 3.84
CA PRO A 2 -21.24 9.63 2.52
C PRO A 2 -22.15 8.73 1.68
N ASP A 3 -23.14 9.30 1.04
CA ASP A 3 -24.18 8.60 0.26
C ASP A 3 -23.66 7.99 -1.05
N THR A 4 -22.37 8.01 -1.28
CA THR A 4 -21.75 7.46 -2.49
C THR A 4 -20.72 6.41 -2.13
N GLN A 5 -21.07 5.15 -2.36
CA GLN A 5 -20.10 4.05 -2.35
C GLN A 5 -18.99 4.34 -3.38
N ARG A 6 -17.73 4.07 -3.01
CA ARG A 6 -16.55 4.29 -3.86
C ARG A 6 -15.72 3.02 -3.95
N THR A 7 -14.85 2.95 -4.95
CA THR A 7 -13.90 1.85 -5.14
C THR A 7 -12.53 2.23 -4.59
N ALA A 8 -11.94 1.37 -3.78
CA ALA A 8 -10.54 1.44 -3.38
C ALA A 8 -9.70 0.50 -4.26
N VAL A 9 -8.68 1.04 -4.92
CA VAL A 9 -7.69 0.29 -5.69
C VAL A 9 -6.51 -0.03 -4.79
N ILE A 10 -6.16 -1.30 -4.61
CA ILE A 10 -5.12 -1.74 -3.66
C ILE A 10 -4.12 -2.63 -4.39
N THR A 11 -2.86 -2.23 -4.44
CA THR A 11 -1.77 -3.03 -5.02
C THR A 11 -1.08 -3.91 -3.97
N GLY A 12 -0.53 -5.06 -4.39
CA GLY A 12 0.11 -6.01 -3.47
C GLY A 12 -0.91 -6.70 -2.54
N ALA A 13 -2.11 -6.98 -3.05
CA ALA A 13 -3.24 -7.43 -2.24
C ALA A 13 -3.59 -8.93 -2.42
N GLY A 14 -2.76 -9.70 -3.14
CA GLY A 14 -2.96 -11.14 -3.33
C GLY A 14 -2.36 -12.02 -2.23
N ALA A 15 -1.34 -11.55 -1.50
CA ALA A 15 -0.66 -12.38 -0.51
C ALA A 15 -1.59 -12.73 0.68
N PRO A 16 -1.75 -14.04 1.04
CA PRO A 16 -2.71 -14.48 2.06
C PRO A 16 -2.56 -13.81 3.42
N ARG A 17 -1.32 -13.61 3.88
CA ARG A 17 -0.99 -12.92 5.14
C ARG A 17 -0.44 -11.51 4.90
N GLY A 18 -0.79 -10.91 3.75
CA GLY A 18 -0.31 -9.60 3.34
C GLY A 18 -1.14 -8.43 3.91
N ILE A 19 -0.46 -7.30 4.11
CA ILE A 19 -1.12 -6.04 4.50
C ILE A 19 -2.17 -5.63 3.45
N GLY A 20 -1.89 -5.86 2.16
CA GLY A 20 -2.80 -5.51 1.06
C GLY A 20 -4.14 -6.24 1.15
N LYS A 21 -4.12 -7.57 1.32
CA LYS A 21 -5.34 -8.37 1.49
C LYS A 21 -6.12 -7.95 2.74
N ALA A 22 -5.42 -7.74 3.86
CA ALA A 22 -6.04 -7.27 5.10
C ALA A 22 -6.68 -5.88 4.95
N THR A 23 -6.03 -4.97 4.21
CA THR A 23 -6.56 -3.65 3.89
C THR A 23 -7.79 -3.75 3.00
N ALA A 24 -7.74 -4.56 1.95
CA ALA A 24 -8.87 -4.80 1.06
C ALA A 24 -10.09 -5.35 1.82
N ALA A 25 -9.88 -6.36 2.65
CA ALA A 25 -10.93 -6.93 3.49
C ALA A 25 -11.48 -5.94 4.53
N ARG A 26 -10.63 -5.05 5.06
CA ARG A 26 -11.07 -4.01 6.00
C ARG A 26 -11.93 -2.97 5.28
N LEU A 27 -11.49 -2.44 4.15
CA LEU A 27 -12.25 -1.45 3.37
C LEU A 27 -13.57 -2.01 2.86
N ALA A 28 -13.59 -3.27 2.41
CA ALA A 28 -14.83 -3.93 2.01
C ALA A 28 -15.86 -4.01 3.16
N ARG A 29 -15.41 -4.34 4.39
CA ARG A 29 -16.28 -4.31 5.59
C ARG A 29 -16.75 -2.91 5.95
N ASP A 30 -15.95 -1.89 5.66
CA ASP A 30 -16.27 -0.49 5.90
C ASP A 30 -17.16 0.10 4.77
N GLY A 31 -17.62 -0.73 3.82
CA GLY A 31 -18.60 -0.35 2.77
C GLY A 31 -18.01 0.07 1.44
N TRP A 32 -16.69 -0.07 1.24
CA TRP A 32 -16.06 0.18 -0.04
C TRP A 32 -16.25 -0.99 -1.02
N ALA A 33 -16.36 -0.68 -2.31
CA ALA A 33 -15.98 -1.65 -3.35
C ALA A 33 -14.45 -1.70 -3.46
N VAL A 34 -13.88 -2.83 -3.87
CA VAL A 34 -12.43 -3.03 -3.84
C VAL A 34 -11.91 -3.62 -5.15
N ALA A 35 -10.85 -3.01 -5.70
CA ALA A 35 -10.05 -3.59 -6.77
C ALA A 35 -8.74 -4.14 -6.18
N VAL A 36 -8.62 -5.46 -6.14
CA VAL A 36 -7.46 -6.23 -5.65
C VAL A 36 -6.48 -6.42 -6.79
N LEU A 37 -5.33 -5.75 -6.73
CA LEU A 37 -4.29 -5.79 -7.76
C LEU A 37 -3.02 -6.46 -7.20
N ASP A 38 -2.48 -7.44 -7.92
CA ASP A 38 -1.24 -8.13 -7.52
C ASP A 38 -0.49 -8.66 -8.74
N LEU A 39 0.82 -8.86 -8.62
CA LEU A 39 1.63 -9.52 -9.64
C LEU A 39 1.16 -10.97 -9.87
N ASN A 40 0.74 -11.64 -8.80
CA ASN A 40 0.17 -12.98 -8.84
C ASN A 40 -1.36 -12.88 -9.01
N GLU A 41 -1.80 -12.84 -10.27
CA GLU A 41 -3.23 -12.72 -10.59
C GLU A 41 -4.10 -13.85 -9.99
N PRO A 42 -3.71 -15.13 -10.01
CA PRO A 42 -4.44 -16.18 -9.30
C PRO A 42 -4.65 -15.89 -7.81
N ALA A 43 -3.61 -15.45 -7.11
CA ALA A 43 -3.72 -15.07 -5.69
C ALA A 43 -4.60 -13.83 -5.48
N ALA A 44 -4.55 -12.86 -6.39
CA ALA A 44 -5.46 -11.71 -6.36
C ALA A 44 -6.93 -12.13 -6.50
N LYS A 45 -7.23 -13.08 -7.40
CA LYS A 45 -8.59 -13.63 -7.59
C LYS A 45 -9.07 -14.39 -6.36
N GLU A 46 -8.24 -15.26 -5.78
CA GLU A 46 -8.56 -15.98 -4.55
C GLU A 46 -8.87 -15.02 -3.39
N ALA A 47 -8.01 -13.99 -3.22
CA ALA A 47 -8.24 -12.96 -2.21
C ALA A 47 -9.55 -12.19 -2.45
N ALA A 48 -9.87 -11.86 -3.70
CA ALA A 48 -11.10 -11.17 -4.07
C ALA A 48 -12.34 -12.01 -3.76
N ASP A 49 -12.32 -13.31 -4.13
CA ASP A 49 -13.42 -14.23 -3.87
C ASP A 49 -13.68 -14.39 -2.37
N GLU A 50 -12.63 -14.55 -1.55
CA GLU A 50 -12.76 -14.63 -0.10
C GLU A 50 -13.33 -13.34 0.49
N ILE A 51 -12.87 -12.17 0.03
CA ILE A 51 -13.34 -10.86 0.52
C ILE A 51 -14.80 -10.67 0.14
N ALA A 52 -15.17 -10.94 -1.10
CA ALA A 52 -16.56 -10.83 -1.57
C ALA A 52 -17.49 -11.75 -0.77
N ALA A 53 -17.10 -13.02 -0.59
CA ALA A 53 -17.87 -13.98 0.21
C ALA A 53 -18.05 -13.57 1.67
N GLY A 54 -16.99 -12.97 2.27
CA GLY A 54 -17.00 -12.56 3.68
C GLY A 54 -17.68 -11.23 3.97
N THR A 55 -17.91 -10.38 2.96
CA THR A 55 -18.40 -9.00 3.14
C THR A 55 -19.62 -8.65 2.33
N GLY A 56 -19.86 -9.34 1.22
CA GLY A 56 -20.91 -8.99 0.24
C GLY A 56 -20.58 -7.73 -0.59
N ALA A 57 -19.38 -7.14 -0.43
CA ALA A 57 -18.97 -5.97 -1.20
C ALA A 57 -18.66 -6.33 -2.66
N PRO A 58 -18.81 -5.39 -3.62
CA PRO A 58 -18.30 -5.57 -4.97
C PRO A 58 -16.76 -5.64 -4.93
N VAL A 59 -16.19 -6.73 -5.43
CA VAL A 59 -14.73 -6.93 -5.49
C VAL A 59 -14.33 -7.35 -6.90
N PHE A 60 -13.28 -6.72 -7.41
CA PHE A 60 -12.66 -7.03 -8.68
C PHE A 60 -11.20 -7.40 -8.47
N ALA A 61 -10.65 -8.31 -9.26
CA ALA A 61 -9.25 -8.70 -9.22
C ALA A 61 -8.60 -8.63 -10.59
N HIS A 62 -7.32 -8.19 -10.64
CA HIS A 62 -6.54 -8.15 -11.87
C HIS A 62 -5.04 -8.30 -11.58
N GLY A 63 -4.32 -8.94 -12.52
CA GLY A 63 -2.88 -9.04 -12.49
C GLY A 63 -2.22 -7.70 -12.82
N VAL A 64 -1.17 -7.29 -12.06
CA VAL A 64 -0.39 -6.10 -12.37
C VAL A 64 1.07 -6.24 -11.94
N ASP A 65 2.00 -6.02 -12.86
CA ASP A 65 3.37 -5.66 -12.50
C ASP A 65 3.44 -4.14 -12.36
N VAL A 66 3.55 -3.66 -11.13
CA VAL A 66 3.61 -2.22 -10.84
C VAL A 66 4.87 -1.56 -11.37
N ALA A 67 5.94 -2.33 -11.67
CA ALA A 67 7.17 -1.82 -12.25
C ALA A 67 7.11 -1.66 -13.78
N ASP A 68 6.03 -2.12 -14.44
CA ASP A 68 5.81 -2.06 -15.88
C ASP A 68 4.65 -1.13 -16.23
N GLU A 69 4.95 0.04 -16.85
CA GLU A 69 3.92 1.03 -17.19
C GLU A 69 2.80 0.46 -18.10
N PRO A 70 3.08 -0.34 -19.16
CA PRO A 70 2.04 -1.00 -19.93
C PRO A 70 1.11 -1.88 -19.08
N SER A 71 1.65 -2.65 -18.12
CA SER A 71 0.87 -3.49 -17.21
C SER A 71 -0.02 -2.65 -16.28
N VAL A 72 0.51 -1.56 -15.74
CA VAL A 72 -0.26 -0.62 -14.90
C VAL A 72 -1.41 0.00 -15.70
N LEU A 73 -1.16 0.44 -16.93
CA LEU A 73 -2.19 0.99 -17.80
C LEU A 73 -3.25 -0.05 -18.22
N ALA A 74 -2.87 -1.32 -18.36
CA ALA A 74 -3.82 -2.41 -18.59
C ALA A 74 -4.73 -2.64 -17.39
N ALA A 75 -4.16 -2.69 -16.18
CA ALA A 75 -4.91 -2.80 -14.94
C ALA A 75 -5.86 -1.61 -14.72
N TYR A 76 -5.39 -0.38 -14.99
CA TYR A 76 -6.24 0.81 -14.95
C TYR A 76 -7.45 0.67 -15.88
N ARG A 77 -7.21 0.30 -17.16
CA ARG A 77 -8.31 0.11 -18.12
C ARG A 77 -9.28 -0.98 -17.71
N ALA A 78 -8.79 -2.06 -17.10
CA ALA A 78 -9.63 -3.13 -16.59
C ALA A 78 -10.55 -2.65 -15.44
N VAL A 79 -10.01 -1.91 -14.48
CA VAL A 79 -10.81 -1.30 -13.40
C VAL A 79 -11.83 -0.29 -13.96
N ARG A 80 -11.43 0.56 -14.91
CA ARG A 80 -12.34 1.52 -15.55
C ARG A 80 -13.48 0.82 -16.29
N ALA A 81 -13.21 -0.28 -16.98
CA ALA A 81 -14.26 -1.07 -17.65
C ALA A 81 -15.29 -1.63 -16.67
N GLU A 82 -14.87 -2.01 -15.46
CA GLU A 82 -15.80 -2.42 -14.39
C GLU A 82 -16.65 -1.26 -13.87
N VAL A 83 -16.05 -0.08 -13.73
CA VAL A 83 -16.76 1.14 -13.33
C VAL A 83 -17.75 1.58 -14.42
N ASP A 84 -17.33 1.63 -15.67
CA ASP A 84 -18.17 2.03 -16.81
C ASP A 84 -19.33 1.06 -17.04
N ALA A 85 -19.15 -0.22 -16.69
CA ALA A 85 -20.20 -1.24 -16.74
C ALA A 85 -21.12 -1.24 -15.51
N GLY A 86 -20.88 -0.35 -14.53
CA GLY A 86 -21.68 -0.28 -13.29
C GLY A 86 -21.49 -1.45 -12.33
N ARG A 87 -20.42 -2.26 -12.51
CA ARG A 87 -20.08 -3.35 -11.58
C ARG A 87 -19.25 -2.87 -10.40
N LEU A 88 -18.49 -1.79 -10.58
CA LEU A 88 -17.81 -1.07 -9.50
C LEU A 88 -18.31 0.38 -9.46
N PRO A 89 -18.41 0.99 -8.29
CA PRO A 89 -18.53 2.44 -8.15
C PRO A 89 -17.28 3.16 -8.65
N THR A 90 -17.36 4.49 -8.79
CA THR A 90 -16.21 5.33 -9.16
C THR A 90 -15.03 5.14 -8.19
N VAL A 91 -13.81 5.22 -8.73
CA VAL A 91 -12.59 5.14 -7.91
C VAL A 91 -12.53 6.34 -6.98
N GLY A 92 -12.31 6.07 -5.69
CA GLY A 92 -12.16 7.08 -4.66
C GLY A 92 -10.85 6.95 -3.88
N ALA A 93 -10.21 5.78 -3.88
CA ALA A 93 -8.94 5.63 -3.18
C ALA A 93 -7.93 4.79 -3.98
N VAL A 94 -6.65 5.14 -3.82
CA VAL A 94 -5.49 4.37 -4.32
C VAL A 94 -4.58 4.07 -3.14
N VAL A 95 -4.37 2.79 -2.87
CA VAL A 95 -3.53 2.30 -1.77
C VAL A 95 -2.35 1.53 -2.35
N ASN A 96 -1.19 2.16 -2.37
CA ASN A 96 0.04 1.62 -2.93
C ASN A 96 0.78 0.78 -1.88
N ILE A 97 0.57 -0.54 -1.87
CA ILE A 97 1.19 -1.47 -0.91
C ILE A 97 2.23 -2.37 -1.57
N ALA A 98 2.11 -2.65 -2.87
CA ALA A 98 3.06 -3.50 -3.59
C ALA A 98 4.51 -3.09 -3.30
N GLY A 99 5.36 -4.06 -2.99
CA GLY A 99 6.74 -3.79 -2.66
C GLY A 99 7.54 -5.06 -2.38
N ILE A 100 8.85 -4.96 -2.52
CA ILE A 100 9.82 -6.02 -2.21
C ILE A 100 10.89 -5.50 -1.27
N THR A 101 11.43 -6.39 -0.43
CA THR A 101 12.55 -6.09 0.47
C THR A 101 13.90 -6.40 -0.18
N SER A 102 14.98 -5.94 0.45
CA SER A 102 16.34 -6.31 0.07
C SER A 102 17.22 -6.40 1.32
N PRO A 103 17.50 -7.61 1.84
CA PRO A 103 18.37 -7.83 2.98
C PRO A 103 19.87 -7.88 2.59
N VAL A 104 20.21 -7.64 1.32
CA VAL A 104 21.57 -7.75 0.78
C VAL A 104 22.45 -6.59 1.29
N PRO A 105 23.67 -6.85 1.82
CA PRO A 105 24.62 -5.82 2.22
C PRO A 105 24.98 -4.87 1.07
N PHE A 106 25.36 -3.61 1.39
CA PHE A 106 25.61 -2.60 0.37
C PHE A 106 26.67 -3.01 -0.65
N LEU A 107 27.81 -3.56 -0.21
CA LEU A 107 28.91 -3.96 -1.10
C LEU A 107 28.55 -5.18 -1.99
N GLU A 108 27.53 -5.93 -1.62
CA GLU A 108 27.02 -7.08 -2.39
C GLU A 108 25.81 -6.70 -3.25
N THR A 109 25.30 -5.49 -3.09
CA THR A 109 24.14 -5.00 -3.85
C THR A 109 24.54 -4.73 -5.29
N THR A 110 24.01 -5.49 -6.23
CA THR A 110 24.21 -5.25 -7.66
C THR A 110 23.33 -4.10 -8.14
N LEU A 111 23.72 -3.46 -9.25
CA LEU A 111 22.90 -2.44 -9.90
C LEU A 111 21.53 -2.98 -10.33
N GLU A 112 21.49 -4.24 -10.77
CA GLU A 112 20.23 -4.91 -11.13
C GLU A 112 19.29 -5.02 -9.93
N LEU A 113 19.78 -5.48 -8.77
CA LEU A 113 19.00 -5.55 -7.54
C LEU A 113 18.54 -4.17 -7.09
N TRP A 114 19.43 -3.18 -7.10
CA TRP A 114 19.09 -1.79 -6.82
C TRP A 114 17.94 -1.31 -7.70
N ASN A 115 18.08 -1.45 -9.02
CA ASN A 115 17.08 -1.01 -9.99
C ASN A 115 15.74 -1.75 -9.79
N LYS A 116 15.76 -3.06 -9.54
CA LYS A 116 14.56 -3.84 -9.26
C LYS A 116 13.81 -3.34 -8.01
N VAL A 117 14.54 -3.08 -6.92
CA VAL A 117 13.93 -2.59 -5.68
C VAL A 117 13.34 -1.19 -5.86
N MET A 118 14.05 -0.31 -6.55
CA MET A 118 13.56 1.04 -6.89
C MET A 118 12.35 0.98 -7.82
N ALA A 119 12.41 0.14 -8.86
CA ALA A 119 11.32 -0.01 -9.83
C ALA A 119 10.01 -0.46 -9.17
N VAL A 120 10.06 -1.51 -8.34
CA VAL A 120 8.84 -2.03 -7.69
C VAL A 120 8.32 -1.06 -6.62
N ASN A 121 9.19 -0.59 -5.71
CA ASN A 121 8.72 0.17 -4.55
C ASN A 121 8.42 1.64 -4.88
N ALA A 122 9.35 2.35 -5.55
CA ALA A 122 9.23 3.79 -5.79
C ALA A 122 8.55 4.08 -7.13
N THR A 123 9.08 3.54 -8.24
CA THR A 123 8.51 3.78 -9.57
C THR A 123 7.10 3.19 -9.68
N GLY A 124 6.84 2.01 -9.11
CA GLY A 124 5.52 1.39 -9.10
C GLY A 124 4.47 2.26 -8.38
N THR A 125 4.82 2.81 -7.21
CA THR A 125 3.96 3.78 -6.50
C THR A 125 3.62 4.99 -7.39
N TYR A 126 4.61 5.54 -8.11
CA TYR A 126 4.41 6.64 -9.04
C TYR A 126 3.50 6.23 -10.21
N LEU A 127 3.77 5.11 -10.87
CA LEU A 127 3.02 4.67 -12.07
C LEU A 127 1.55 4.40 -11.74
N VAL A 128 1.28 3.67 -10.67
CA VAL A 128 -0.10 3.38 -10.23
C VAL A 128 -0.82 4.67 -9.85
N THR A 129 -0.19 5.53 -9.06
CA THR A 129 -0.78 6.82 -8.70
C THR A 129 -1.08 7.66 -9.95
N LYS A 130 -0.14 7.78 -10.89
CA LYS A 130 -0.30 8.54 -12.13
C LYS A 130 -1.46 8.03 -12.98
N ALA A 131 -1.66 6.71 -13.03
CA ALA A 131 -2.73 6.11 -13.84
C ALA A 131 -4.13 6.43 -13.29
N PHE A 132 -4.33 6.41 -11.96
CA PHE A 132 -5.63 6.58 -11.33
C PHE A 132 -5.92 8.02 -10.87
N LEU A 133 -4.91 8.87 -10.75
CA LEU A 133 -5.06 10.24 -10.25
C LEU A 133 -6.04 11.11 -11.06
N PRO A 134 -6.10 11.03 -12.40
CA PRO A 134 -7.08 11.81 -13.17
C PRO A 134 -8.51 11.57 -12.73
N ASP A 135 -8.89 10.33 -12.42
CA ASP A 135 -10.25 9.99 -11.97
C ASP A 135 -10.58 10.62 -10.61
N LEU A 136 -9.59 10.66 -9.70
CA LEU A 136 -9.76 11.27 -8.38
C LEU A 136 -9.91 12.79 -8.48
N ILE A 137 -9.14 13.43 -9.36
CA ILE A 137 -9.23 14.88 -9.63
C ILE A 137 -10.58 15.22 -10.26
N GLU A 138 -11.01 14.46 -11.26
CA GLU A 138 -12.32 14.66 -11.92
C GLU A 138 -13.48 14.51 -10.93
N ALA A 139 -13.37 13.57 -10.00
CA ALA A 139 -14.36 13.38 -8.93
C ALA A 139 -14.35 14.50 -7.87
N GLY A 140 -13.31 15.35 -7.83
CA GLY A 140 -13.13 16.37 -6.80
C GLY A 140 -12.97 15.78 -5.39
N TRP A 141 -12.69 14.49 -5.29
CA TRP A 141 -12.50 13.77 -4.04
C TRP A 141 -11.61 12.55 -4.24
N GLY A 142 -10.61 12.39 -3.41
CA GLY A 142 -9.72 11.22 -3.49
C GLY A 142 -8.85 11.03 -2.25
N ARG A 143 -8.40 9.79 -2.06
CA ARG A 143 -7.47 9.40 -1.00
C ARG A 143 -6.34 8.55 -1.58
N ILE A 144 -5.10 9.00 -1.43
CA ILE A 144 -3.92 8.25 -1.83
C ILE A 144 -3.13 7.91 -0.57
N VAL A 145 -2.92 6.61 -0.34
CA VAL A 145 -2.12 6.11 0.80
C VAL A 145 -0.95 5.31 0.27
N ASN A 146 0.26 5.76 0.58
CA ASN A 146 1.50 5.16 0.12
C ASN A 146 2.18 4.37 1.24
N MET A 147 2.59 3.14 0.95
CA MET A 147 3.29 2.27 1.88
C MET A 147 4.79 2.59 1.91
N SER A 148 5.22 3.37 2.89
CA SER A 148 6.62 3.54 3.24
C SER A 148 7.06 2.46 4.26
N SER A 149 7.96 2.76 5.15
CA SER A 149 8.47 1.88 6.20
C SER A 149 9.25 2.70 7.22
N VAL A 150 9.33 2.22 8.46
CA VAL A 150 10.30 2.74 9.43
C VAL A 150 11.74 2.70 8.90
N SER A 151 12.06 1.79 7.98
CA SER A 151 13.37 1.72 7.30
C SER A 151 13.72 2.99 6.53
N ALA A 152 12.72 3.75 6.05
CA ALA A 152 12.93 5.04 5.39
C ALA A 152 13.46 6.11 6.35
N GLN A 153 13.12 6.00 7.62
CA GLN A 153 13.40 6.98 8.67
C GLN A 153 14.70 6.65 9.44
N GLN A 154 14.83 5.39 9.86
CA GLN A 154 15.98 4.96 10.67
C GLN A 154 17.15 4.36 9.86
N GLY A 155 17.01 4.22 8.53
CA GLY A 155 18.11 3.74 7.68
C GLY A 155 18.22 2.24 7.54
N GLY A 156 17.16 1.46 7.83
CA GLY A 156 17.17 0.03 7.58
C GLY A 156 16.83 -0.84 8.79
N GLY A 157 17.25 -2.06 8.74
CA GLY A 157 16.98 -3.11 9.70
C GLY A 157 17.32 -4.46 9.08
N VAL A 158 16.83 -5.55 9.70
CA VAL A 158 17.17 -6.92 9.25
C VAL A 158 16.67 -7.21 7.84
N PHE A 159 15.46 -6.76 7.49
CA PHE A 159 14.79 -7.09 6.22
C PHE A 159 14.95 -6.01 5.15
N GLY A 160 15.31 -4.79 5.54
CA GLY A 160 15.49 -3.66 4.62
C GLY A 160 16.85 -3.03 4.81
N ARG A 161 17.71 -3.12 3.78
CA ARG A 161 19.00 -2.45 3.74
C ARG A 161 18.96 -1.29 2.74
N THR A 162 20.12 -0.84 2.26
CA THR A 162 20.25 0.39 1.49
C THR A 162 19.25 0.52 0.33
N PRO A 163 19.07 -0.47 -0.58
CA PRO A 163 18.13 -0.29 -1.69
C PRO A 163 16.67 -0.09 -1.22
N TYR A 164 16.24 -0.90 -0.27
CA TYR A 164 14.88 -0.84 0.26
C TYR A 164 14.62 0.46 1.02
N SER A 165 15.53 0.82 1.93
CA SER A 165 15.41 2.06 2.72
C SER A 165 15.38 3.30 1.82
N SER A 166 16.22 3.33 0.77
CA SER A 166 16.25 4.41 -0.21
C SER A 166 14.93 4.49 -0.99
N ALA A 167 14.39 3.36 -1.45
CA ALA A 167 13.13 3.34 -2.15
C ALA A 167 11.95 3.78 -1.26
N LYS A 168 11.93 3.35 0.01
CA LYS A 168 10.89 3.75 0.96
C LYS A 168 11.03 5.22 1.40
N ALA A 169 12.24 5.77 1.44
CA ALA A 169 12.47 7.21 1.64
C ALA A 169 12.02 8.04 0.43
N ALA A 170 12.22 7.54 -0.81
CA ALA A 170 11.71 8.19 -2.01
C ALA A 170 10.18 8.33 -1.99
N ILE A 171 9.44 7.33 -1.44
CA ILE A 171 7.99 7.40 -1.27
C ILE A 171 7.59 8.56 -0.34
N LEU A 172 8.34 8.85 0.72
CA LEU A 172 8.05 9.98 1.61
C LEU A 172 8.19 11.31 0.90
N GLY A 173 9.26 11.48 0.08
CA GLY A 173 9.46 12.66 -0.76
C GLY A 173 8.35 12.82 -1.80
N PHE A 174 8.01 11.73 -2.51
CA PHE A 174 6.91 11.68 -3.47
C PHE A 174 5.58 12.08 -2.83
N THR A 175 5.24 11.52 -1.67
CA THR A 175 4.01 11.82 -0.94
C THR A 175 3.89 13.32 -0.62
N LYS A 176 4.97 13.92 -0.09
CA LYS A 176 4.97 15.34 0.28
C LYS A 176 4.88 16.26 -0.94
N ALA A 177 5.58 15.94 -2.03
CA ALA A 177 5.57 16.72 -3.25
C ALA A 177 4.18 16.69 -3.89
N LEU A 178 3.62 15.49 -4.12
CA LEU A 178 2.30 15.32 -4.73
C LEU A 178 1.19 15.94 -3.87
N ALA A 179 1.28 15.83 -2.54
CA ALA A 179 0.34 16.46 -1.63
C ALA A 179 0.27 18.00 -1.83
N ARG A 180 1.40 18.65 -2.11
CA ARG A 180 1.44 20.09 -2.39
C ARG A 180 0.89 20.43 -3.77
N GLU A 181 1.15 19.60 -4.77
CA GLU A 181 0.65 19.79 -6.14
C GLU A 181 -0.88 19.66 -6.21
N LEU A 182 -1.49 18.86 -5.33
CA LEU A 182 -2.93 18.57 -5.31
C LEU A 182 -3.71 19.38 -4.25
N GLY A 183 -3.17 20.49 -3.75
CA GLY A 183 -3.70 21.22 -2.61
C GLY A 183 -5.18 21.63 -2.69
N ASP A 184 -5.69 21.89 -3.89
CA ASP A 184 -7.08 22.32 -4.15
C ASP A 184 -7.93 21.28 -4.92
N ALA A 185 -7.33 20.13 -5.25
CA ALA A 185 -8.02 19.11 -6.05
C ALA A 185 -9.02 18.24 -5.28
N GLY A 186 -9.17 18.42 -3.97
CA GLY A 186 -10.00 17.56 -3.11
C GLY A 186 -9.36 16.17 -2.85
N VAL A 187 -8.11 15.96 -3.26
CA VAL A 187 -7.38 14.70 -3.13
C VAL A 187 -6.32 14.81 -2.05
N THR A 188 -6.36 13.94 -1.04
CA THR A 188 -5.30 13.86 -0.03
C THR A 188 -4.29 12.76 -0.37
N VAL A 189 -3.01 13.03 -0.08
CA VAL A 189 -1.90 12.10 -0.30
C VAL A 189 -1.12 11.96 1.00
N ASN A 190 -1.11 10.76 1.57
CA ASN A 190 -0.42 10.48 2.82
C ASN A 190 0.38 9.18 2.74
N ALA A 191 1.31 8.99 3.64
CA ALA A 191 2.10 7.77 3.77
C ALA A 191 1.88 7.10 5.13
N VAL A 192 2.05 5.78 5.16
CA VAL A 192 2.19 5.02 6.40
C VAL A 192 3.60 4.44 6.47
N ALA A 193 4.18 4.41 7.65
CA ALA A 193 5.52 3.87 7.93
C ALA A 193 5.44 2.75 8.98
N PRO A 194 5.08 1.50 8.57
CA PRO A 194 5.07 0.38 9.49
C PRO A 194 6.47 0.00 9.96
N GLY A 195 6.55 -0.47 11.21
CA GLY A 195 7.69 -1.19 11.75
C GLY A 195 7.66 -2.68 11.40
N ALA A 196 7.96 -3.53 12.38
CA ALA A 196 7.86 -4.98 12.22
C ALA A 196 6.40 -5.44 12.21
N VAL A 197 5.95 -6.00 11.07
CA VAL A 197 4.60 -6.55 10.88
C VAL A 197 4.71 -8.05 10.63
N ASP A 198 3.85 -8.84 11.25
CA ASP A 198 3.78 -10.29 11.03
C ASP A 198 3.14 -10.60 9.66
N THR A 199 4.01 -10.87 8.68
CA THR A 199 3.65 -11.13 7.27
C THR A 199 4.57 -12.18 6.65
N ASP A 200 4.22 -12.69 5.48
CA ASP A 200 5.01 -13.67 4.72
C ASP A 200 6.39 -13.14 4.26
N ILE A 201 6.60 -11.84 4.27
CA ILE A 201 7.91 -11.19 3.96
C ILE A 201 9.02 -11.64 4.93
N ARG A 202 8.65 -12.17 6.10
CA ARG A 202 9.55 -12.59 7.17
C ARG A 202 9.80 -14.10 7.24
N VAL A 203 9.34 -14.84 6.26
CA VAL A 203 9.59 -16.29 6.18
C VAL A 203 11.11 -16.56 6.14
N GLY A 204 11.57 -17.46 7.02
CA GLY A 204 12.98 -17.85 7.11
C GLY A 204 13.78 -17.13 8.21
N THR A 205 13.14 -16.36 9.09
CA THR A 205 13.78 -15.81 10.30
C THR A 205 13.92 -16.87 11.39
N THR A 206 14.95 -16.71 12.24
CA THR A 206 15.13 -17.57 13.42
C THR A 206 14.30 -17.07 14.59
N GLU A 207 13.96 -17.97 15.54
CA GLU A 207 13.21 -17.62 16.75
C GLU A 207 13.96 -16.58 17.62
N GLU A 208 15.31 -16.68 17.68
CA GLU A 208 16.14 -15.72 18.40
C GLU A 208 16.02 -14.31 17.80
N LEU A 209 16.03 -14.22 16.46
CA LEU A 209 15.89 -12.93 15.76
C LEU A 209 14.50 -12.35 15.99
N GLU A 210 13.44 -13.16 15.90
CA GLU A 210 12.08 -12.73 16.19
C GLU A 210 11.94 -12.20 17.61
N THR A 211 12.51 -12.93 18.60
CA THR A 211 12.53 -12.52 20.00
C THR A 211 13.28 -11.19 20.18
N ALA A 212 14.43 -11.02 19.52
CA ALA A 212 15.20 -9.78 19.60
C ALA A 212 14.42 -8.59 19.02
N ILE A 213 13.72 -8.79 17.90
CA ILE A 213 12.87 -7.76 17.29
C ILE A 213 11.74 -7.36 18.25
N VAL A 214 11.01 -8.32 18.82
CA VAL A 214 9.92 -8.05 19.77
C VAL A 214 10.43 -7.28 20.98
N LYS A 215 11.59 -7.64 21.53
CA LYS A 215 12.21 -6.92 22.66
C LYS A 215 12.58 -5.47 22.33
N SER A 216 12.84 -5.17 21.07
CA SER A 216 13.18 -3.80 20.64
C SER A 216 11.96 -2.90 20.46
N ILE A 217 10.74 -3.46 20.50
CA ILE A 217 9.50 -2.70 20.29
C ILE A 217 8.88 -2.34 21.65
N PRO A 218 8.79 -1.04 21.99
CA PRO A 218 8.26 -0.62 23.32
C PRO A 218 6.87 -1.15 23.66
N ILE A 219 5.97 -1.29 22.69
CA ILE A 219 4.62 -1.86 22.93
C ILE A 219 4.65 -3.38 23.19
N GLY A 220 5.82 -4.03 23.08
CA GLY A 220 6.04 -5.42 23.44
C GLY A 220 5.53 -6.49 22.47
N ARG A 221 5.12 -6.09 21.25
CA ARG A 221 4.70 -7.01 20.19
C ARG A 221 4.98 -6.43 18.81
N GLN A 222 5.01 -7.28 17.83
CA GLN A 222 4.93 -6.88 16.42
C GLN A 222 3.52 -6.38 16.09
N ALA A 223 3.41 -5.56 15.04
CA ALA A 223 2.12 -5.21 14.48
C ALA A 223 1.51 -6.43 13.76
N THR A 224 0.21 -6.55 13.81
CA THR A 224 -0.57 -7.41 12.93
C THR A 224 -0.87 -6.66 11.62
N VAL A 225 -1.22 -7.39 10.57
CA VAL A 225 -1.72 -6.75 9.33
C VAL A 225 -2.98 -5.91 9.58
N ALA A 226 -3.78 -6.26 10.59
CA ALA A 226 -4.97 -5.51 10.99
C ALA A 226 -4.63 -4.15 11.63
N ASP A 227 -3.53 -4.04 12.38
CA ASP A 227 -3.06 -2.77 12.95
C ASP A 227 -2.76 -1.77 11.80
N VAL A 228 -2.12 -2.23 10.73
CA VAL A 228 -1.80 -1.39 9.57
C VAL A 228 -3.03 -1.08 8.74
N ALA A 229 -3.87 -2.09 8.46
CA ALA A 229 -5.11 -1.92 7.69
C ALA A 229 -6.08 -0.93 8.37
N GLY A 230 -6.12 -0.90 9.71
CA GLY A 230 -6.94 0.06 10.46
C GLY A 230 -6.53 1.51 10.23
N VAL A 231 -5.24 1.81 10.21
CA VAL A 231 -4.72 3.16 9.93
C VAL A 231 -4.96 3.55 8.47
N ILE A 232 -4.76 2.63 7.52
CA ILE A 232 -5.05 2.89 6.10
C ILE A 232 -6.54 3.17 5.91
N ALA A 233 -7.43 2.39 6.53
CA ALA A 233 -8.87 2.60 6.47
C ALA A 233 -9.28 3.98 7.02
N TRP A 234 -8.65 4.42 8.12
CA TRP A 234 -8.87 5.77 8.63
C TRP A 234 -8.37 6.84 7.64
N LEU A 235 -7.17 6.69 7.06
CA LEU A 235 -6.63 7.63 6.07
C LEU A 235 -7.46 7.71 4.78
N THR A 236 -8.23 6.67 4.46
CA THR A 236 -9.16 6.67 3.31
C THR A 236 -10.55 7.20 3.64
N SER A 237 -10.84 7.51 4.91
CA SER A 237 -12.14 8.03 5.36
C SER A 237 -12.28 9.56 5.18
N GLU A 238 -13.48 10.06 5.43
CA GLU A 238 -13.76 11.50 5.50
C GLU A 238 -13.06 12.16 6.69
N ASP A 239 -12.90 11.44 7.81
CA ASP A 239 -12.29 11.94 9.05
C ASP A 239 -10.81 12.34 8.89
N ALA A 240 -10.12 11.78 7.89
CA ALA A 240 -8.74 12.12 7.55
C ALA A 240 -8.64 13.26 6.51
N GLY A 241 -9.73 13.95 6.18
CA GLY A 241 -9.81 14.92 5.11
C GLY A 241 -8.92 16.16 5.27
N TYR A 242 -8.40 16.43 6.47
CA TYR A 242 -7.46 17.55 6.71
C TYR A 242 -5.99 17.10 6.83
N LEU A 243 -5.72 15.80 6.61
CA LEU A 243 -4.36 15.27 6.58
C LEU A 243 -3.82 15.30 5.16
N GLN A 244 -2.73 16.05 4.96
CA GLN A 244 -2.12 16.24 3.66
C GLN A 244 -0.59 16.19 3.75
N GLY A 245 0.03 15.25 3.05
CA GLY A 245 1.48 15.07 3.00
C GLY A 245 2.11 14.49 4.27
N THR A 246 1.29 13.92 5.18
CA THR A 246 1.78 13.36 6.43
C THR A 246 2.33 11.94 6.27
N THR A 247 3.14 11.53 7.23
CA THR A 247 3.58 10.15 7.41
C THR A 247 3.09 9.68 8.78
N ILE A 248 2.28 8.62 8.80
CA ILE A 248 1.80 8.01 10.04
C ILE A 248 2.67 6.82 10.39
N ASP A 249 3.34 6.90 11.52
CA ASP A 249 4.17 5.82 12.05
C ASP A 249 3.31 4.73 12.70
N ILE A 250 3.51 3.49 12.25
CA ILE A 250 2.81 2.30 12.79
C ILE A 250 3.89 1.33 13.25
N ASN A 251 4.69 1.72 14.24
CA ASN A 251 5.92 1.02 14.57
C ASN A 251 6.02 0.58 16.04
N GLY A 252 4.97 0.79 16.85
CA GLY A 252 4.94 0.39 18.26
C GLY A 252 5.97 1.10 19.14
N GLY A 253 6.48 2.27 18.68
CA GLY A 253 7.50 3.05 19.37
C GLY A 253 8.94 2.59 19.06
N SER A 254 9.14 1.67 18.11
CA SER A 254 10.50 1.22 17.73
C SER A 254 11.36 2.33 17.11
N PHE A 255 10.74 3.38 16.62
CA PHE A 255 11.37 4.61 16.16
C PHE A 255 10.49 5.81 16.55
N LEU A 256 11.12 6.82 17.14
CA LEU A 256 10.48 8.09 17.54
C LEU A 256 11.32 9.24 16.96
N HIS A 257 10.70 10.28 16.41
CA HIS A 257 11.35 11.52 15.97
C HIS A 257 11.08 12.69 16.90
#